data_9101ff06d3ca968fc2202c63e9f62618
#
_entry.id   9101ff06d3ca968fc2202c63e9f62618
#
_cell.length_a   1.000
_cell.length_b   1.000
_cell.length_c   1.000
_cell.angle_alpha   90.00
_cell.angle_beta   90.00
_cell.angle_gamma   90.00
#
_symmetry.space_group_name_H-M   'P 1'
#
loop_
_entity.id
_entity.type
_entity.pdbx_description
1 polymer ?
#
loop_
_entity_poly.entity_id
_entity_poly.type
_entity_poly.pdbx_seq_one_letter_code
_entity_poly.pdbx_strand_id
1 'polypeptide(L)'
;MKSSSEIIKVLENESIEILRETAASFRKPVLLYSIGKDSAVLLHLTMKAFWPAPIPFPVLHIDTTWKFREMISFRDKIAEKYNLNLITHTNVQGVAENITPFNTGISEYTRVMETVALRQALDTNQFDAAIGGSRRDEERSRAKERIFSVREAGHRWDPRNQRPELWRTYNPKITNEQSMRVFPISDWTELDIWSYIEEHDVPVNPLYFAKDRPIVFRGKQMIMVDDNRFPLVNNEKPEMRRIRFRTLGLSLIHI
;
A
#
# COMPACT_ATOMS: atom_id res chain seq x y z
N MET A 1 7.12 32.32 -2.04
CA MET A 1 6.85 30.93 -1.63
C MET A 1 5.63 30.46 -2.39
N LYS A 2 5.66 29.28 -3.03
CA LYS A 2 4.45 28.70 -3.64
C LYS A 2 3.43 28.41 -2.55
N SER A 3 2.13 28.59 -2.84
CA SER A 3 1.08 28.17 -1.91
C SER A 3 1.06 26.63 -1.76
N SER A 4 0.52 26.11 -0.67
CA SER A 4 0.39 24.65 -0.47
C SER A 4 -0.35 24.00 -1.65
N SER A 5 -1.41 24.60 -2.15
CA SER A 5 -2.18 24.14 -3.31
C SER A 5 -1.36 24.12 -4.62
N GLU A 6 -0.42 25.06 -4.81
CA GLU A 6 0.47 25.05 -6.00
C GLU A 6 1.47 23.89 -5.94
N ILE A 7 1.97 23.55 -4.74
CA ILE A 7 2.88 22.41 -4.54
C ILE A 7 2.12 21.13 -4.84
N ILE A 8 0.93 20.96 -4.28
CA ILE A 8 0.08 19.78 -4.51
C ILE A 8 -0.21 19.57 -6.00
N LYS A 9 -0.53 20.64 -6.76
CA LYS A 9 -0.74 20.54 -8.20
C LYS A 9 0.50 20.07 -8.98
N VAL A 10 1.69 20.51 -8.57
CA VAL A 10 2.95 20.06 -9.19
C VAL A 10 3.17 18.58 -8.93
N LEU A 11 3.02 18.14 -7.68
CA LEU A 11 3.16 16.73 -7.26
C LEU A 11 2.11 15.83 -7.94
N GLU A 12 0.87 16.30 -8.04
CA GLU A 12 -0.20 15.61 -8.76
C GLU A 12 0.15 15.37 -10.22
N ASN A 13 0.53 16.44 -10.94
CA ASN A 13 0.88 16.36 -12.36
C ASN A 13 2.03 15.38 -12.59
N GLU A 14 3.07 15.44 -11.77
CA GLU A 14 4.20 14.53 -11.85
C GLU A 14 3.78 13.07 -11.61
N SER A 15 2.95 12.83 -10.62
CA SER A 15 2.43 11.48 -10.33
C SER A 15 1.59 10.95 -11.49
N ILE A 16 0.76 11.80 -12.12
CA ILE A 16 -0.05 11.45 -13.29
C ILE A 16 0.84 11.10 -14.49
N GLU A 17 1.90 11.86 -14.74
CA GLU A 17 2.88 11.56 -15.80
C GLU A 17 3.55 10.22 -15.59
N ILE A 18 4.02 9.94 -14.36
CA ILE A 18 4.63 8.64 -14.00
C ILE A 18 3.65 7.48 -14.22
N LEU A 19 2.39 7.64 -13.84
CA LEU A 19 1.36 6.62 -14.02
C LEU A 19 1.08 6.33 -15.50
N ARG A 20 1.01 7.37 -16.34
CA ARG A 20 0.83 7.25 -17.78
C ARG A 20 2.04 6.62 -18.46
N GLU A 21 3.25 7.03 -18.07
CA GLU A 21 4.51 6.43 -18.54
C GLU A 21 4.57 4.95 -18.20
N THR A 22 4.15 4.58 -16.97
CA THR A 22 4.09 3.18 -16.55
C THR A 22 3.13 2.36 -17.42
N ALA A 23 1.93 2.87 -17.67
CA ALA A 23 0.94 2.19 -18.51
C ALA A 23 1.41 2.03 -19.96
N ALA A 24 2.17 3.00 -20.47
CA ALA A 24 2.70 2.98 -21.85
C ALA A 24 3.91 2.04 -22.00
N SER A 25 4.72 1.88 -20.94
CA SER A 25 6.02 1.21 -21.01
C SER A 25 5.97 -0.28 -20.66
N PHE A 26 4.99 -0.72 -19.87
CA PHE A 26 4.89 -2.09 -19.39
C PHE A 26 3.69 -2.83 -19.98
N ARG A 27 3.86 -4.14 -20.17
CA ARG A 27 2.80 -4.99 -20.76
C ARG A 27 1.73 -5.36 -19.77
N LYS A 28 2.14 -5.61 -18.52
CA LYS A 28 1.25 -6.08 -17.44
C LYS A 28 1.54 -5.34 -16.13
N PRO A 29 1.33 -4.02 -16.07
CA PRO A 29 1.45 -3.29 -14.81
C PRO A 29 0.31 -3.65 -13.87
N VAL A 30 0.52 -3.45 -12.57
CA VAL A 30 -0.47 -3.65 -11.51
C VAL A 30 -0.35 -2.56 -10.46
N LEU A 31 -1.49 -2.05 -9.96
CA LEU A 31 -1.53 -1.11 -8.85
C LEU A 31 -1.66 -1.86 -7.52
N LEU A 32 -0.71 -1.66 -6.61
CA LEU A 32 -0.77 -2.24 -5.27
C LEU A 32 -1.69 -1.40 -4.36
N TYR A 33 -2.69 -2.04 -3.77
CA TYR A 33 -3.67 -1.38 -2.92
C TYR A 33 -3.67 -1.96 -1.51
N SER A 34 -2.97 -1.30 -0.59
CA SER A 34 -2.85 -1.72 0.82
C SER A 34 -4.02 -1.24 1.70
N ILE A 35 -4.96 -0.45 1.18
CA ILE A 35 -6.07 0.19 1.89
C ILE A 35 -5.61 1.32 2.84
N GLY A 36 -4.32 1.65 2.86
CA GLY A 36 -3.78 2.79 3.58
C GLY A 36 -4.03 4.13 2.86
N LYS A 37 -3.81 5.25 3.55
CA LYS A 37 -4.01 6.60 3.01
C LYS A 37 -3.20 6.87 1.73
N ASP A 38 -1.94 6.41 1.72
CA ASP A 38 -1.03 6.59 0.59
C ASP A 38 -1.52 5.83 -0.64
N SER A 39 -1.96 4.58 -0.47
CA SER A 39 -2.56 3.81 -1.55
C SER A 39 -3.93 4.33 -1.99
N ALA A 40 -4.69 4.99 -1.10
CA ALA A 40 -5.94 5.65 -1.47
C ALA A 40 -5.70 6.87 -2.37
N VAL A 41 -4.71 7.71 -2.02
CA VAL A 41 -4.28 8.83 -2.86
C VAL A 41 -3.76 8.32 -4.20
N LEU A 42 -2.91 7.29 -4.19
CA LEU A 42 -2.38 6.70 -5.41
C LEU A 42 -3.48 6.13 -6.33
N LEU A 43 -4.49 5.47 -5.76
CA LEU A 43 -5.65 5.00 -6.51
C LEU A 43 -6.44 6.17 -7.13
N HIS A 44 -6.68 7.25 -6.36
CA HIS A 44 -7.36 8.43 -6.86
C HIS A 44 -6.58 9.11 -7.99
N LEU A 45 -5.27 9.29 -7.84
CA LEU A 45 -4.37 9.80 -8.89
C LEU A 45 -4.40 8.92 -10.14
N THR A 46 -4.45 7.59 -9.96
CA THR A 46 -4.55 6.64 -11.07
C THR A 46 -5.86 6.80 -11.82
N MET A 47 -6.99 6.90 -11.13
CA MET A 47 -8.29 7.18 -11.78
C MET A 47 -8.25 8.51 -12.54
N LYS A 48 -7.67 9.55 -11.95
CA LYS A 48 -7.54 10.87 -12.59
C LYS A 48 -6.63 10.85 -13.81
N ALA A 49 -5.53 10.07 -13.76
CA ALA A 49 -4.58 9.93 -14.86
C ALA A 49 -5.22 9.40 -16.16
N PHE A 50 -6.23 8.53 -16.03
CA PHE A 50 -6.87 7.87 -17.16
C PHE A 50 -8.29 8.37 -17.46
N TRP A 51 -8.83 9.28 -16.64
CA TRP A 51 -10.16 9.86 -16.88
C TRP A 51 -10.31 10.39 -18.31
N PRO A 52 -11.44 10.13 -19.04
CA PRO A 52 -12.65 9.41 -18.60
C PRO A 52 -12.62 7.89 -18.80
N ALA A 53 -11.51 7.31 -19.26
CA ALA A 53 -11.36 5.87 -19.41
C ALA A 53 -11.17 5.19 -18.05
N PRO A 54 -11.49 3.89 -17.92
CA PRO A 54 -11.16 3.11 -16.73
C PRO A 54 -9.65 2.94 -16.60
N ILE A 55 -9.19 2.57 -15.39
CA ILE A 55 -7.79 2.20 -15.14
C ILE A 55 -7.39 1.04 -16.08
N PRO A 56 -6.31 1.15 -16.86
CA PRO A 56 -5.96 0.17 -17.90
C PRO A 56 -5.29 -1.10 -17.37
N PHE A 57 -5.11 -1.23 -16.05
CA PHE A 57 -4.47 -2.37 -15.40
C PHE A 57 -5.18 -2.74 -14.10
N PRO A 58 -5.01 -3.97 -13.59
CA PRO A 58 -5.67 -4.41 -12.37
C PRO A 58 -5.12 -3.73 -11.12
N VAL A 59 -5.92 -3.79 -10.06
CA VAL A 59 -5.57 -3.40 -8.69
C VAL A 59 -5.34 -4.66 -7.88
N LEU A 60 -4.20 -4.78 -7.21
CA LEU A 60 -3.83 -5.96 -6.42
C LEU A 60 -3.85 -5.65 -4.93
N HIS A 61 -4.62 -6.43 -4.19
CA HIS A 61 -4.60 -6.44 -2.74
C HIS A 61 -4.03 -7.76 -2.20
N ILE A 62 -3.05 -7.67 -1.31
CA ILE A 62 -2.56 -8.83 -0.56
C ILE A 62 -3.37 -8.97 0.72
N ASP A 63 -4.16 -10.03 0.79
CA ASP A 63 -4.92 -10.36 1.98
C ASP A 63 -4.08 -11.24 2.90
N THR A 64 -3.66 -10.68 4.01
CA THR A 64 -2.86 -11.37 5.02
C THR A 64 -3.71 -12.15 6.01
N THR A 65 -5.04 -12.22 5.82
CA THR A 65 -6.07 -12.86 6.65
C THR A 65 -6.33 -12.20 8.02
N TRP A 66 -5.42 -11.37 8.51
CA TRP A 66 -5.51 -10.70 9.82
C TRP A 66 -5.71 -9.18 9.73
N LYS A 67 -6.16 -8.67 8.58
CA LYS A 67 -6.55 -7.26 8.48
C LYS A 67 -7.87 -7.01 9.23
N PHE A 68 -8.04 -5.79 9.74
CA PHE A 68 -9.28 -5.39 10.38
C PHE A 68 -10.49 -5.51 9.44
N ARG A 69 -11.62 -5.93 9.97
CA ARG A 69 -12.86 -6.08 9.18
C ARG A 69 -13.28 -4.78 8.50
N GLU A 70 -13.10 -3.63 9.19
CA GLU A 70 -13.36 -2.32 8.58
C GLU A 70 -12.48 -2.06 7.35
N MET A 71 -11.24 -2.56 7.32
CA MET A 71 -10.36 -2.45 6.14
C MET A 71 -10.91 -3.25 4.96
N ILE A 72 -11.27 -4.50 5.20
CA ILE A 72 -11.81 -5.38 4.15
C ILE A 72 -13.13 -4.83 3.60
N SER A 73 -14.05 -4.46 4.48
CA SER A 73 -15.33 -3.85 4.08
C SER A 73 -15.14 -2.54 3.30
N PHE A 74 -14.18 -1.72 3.69
CA PHE A 74 -13.86 -0.49 2.97
C PHE A 74 -13.26 -0.78 1.58
N ARG A 75 -12.32 -1.74 1.48
CA ARG A 75 -11.75 -2.20 0.20
C ARG A 75 -12.84 -2.59 -0.78
N ASP A 76 -13.76 -3.45 -0.33
CA ASP A 76 -14.81 -4.00 -1.18
C ASP A 76 -15.78 -2.89 -1.66
N LYS A 77 -16.16 -1.96 -0.77
CA LYS A 77 -16.96 -0.78 -1.13
C LYS A 77 -16.27 0.12 -2.15
N ILE A 78 -14.95 0.33 -2.02
CA ILE A 78 -14.18 1.14 -2.97
C ILE A 78 -14.08 0.42 -4.32
N ALA A 79 -13.84 -0.89 -4.30
CA ALA A 79 -13.77 -1.68 -5.52
C ALA A 79 -15.09 -1.66 -6.30
N GLU A 80 -16.21 -1.82 -5.60
CA GLU A 80 -17.56 -1.73 -6.19
C GLU A 80 -17.86 -0.31 -6.71
N LYS A 81 -17.65 0.73 -5.86
CA LYS A 81 -17.92 2.12 -6.20
C LYS A 81 -17.24 2.58 -7.48
N TYR A 82 -15.99 2.18 -7.68
CA TYR A 82 -15.18 2.61 -8.82
C TYR A 82 -15.04 1.53 -9.90
N ASN A 83 -15.78 0.43 -9.79
CA ASN A 83 -15.74 -0.70 -10.70
C ASN A 83 -14.30 -1.16 -11.01
N LEU A 84 -13.50 -1.37 -9.94
CA LEU A 84 -12.11 -1.74 -10.06
C LEU A 84 -11.95 -3.20 -10.47
N ASN A 85 -11.02 -3.49 -11.37
CA ASN A 85 -10.55 -4.85 -11.60
C ASN A 85 -9.64 -5.26 -10.42
N LEU A 86 -10.26 -5.61 -9.28
CA LEU A 86 -9.57 -5.96 -8.05
C LEU A 86 -9.19 -7.43 -8.03
N ILE A 87 -7.90 -7.71 -7.91
CA ILE A 87 -7.32 -9.03 -7.64
C ILE A 87 -6.96 -9.09 -6.16
N THR A 88 -7.46 -10.09 -5.45
CA THR A 88 -7.08 -10.38 -4.07
C THR A 88 -6.25 -11.65 -4.05
N HIS A 89 -5.06 -11.61 -3.44
CA HIS A 89 -4.16 -12.75 -3.30
C HIS A 89 -3.84 -13.01 -1.83
N THR A 90 -3.87 -14.29 -1.45
CA THR A 90 -3.50 -14.78 -0.12
C THR A 90 -2.47 -15.89 -0.27
N ASN A 91 -1.46 -15.93 0.60
CA ASN A 91 -0.53 -17.05 0.64
C ASN A 91 -1.22 -18.28 1.27
N VAL A 92 -1.76 -19.16 0.41
CA VAL A 92 -2.52 -20.35 0.83
C VAL A 92 -1.64 -21.30 1.67
N GLN A 93 -0.35 -21.41 1.36
CA GLN A 93 0.56 -22.25 2.15
C GLN A 93 0.75 -21.67 3.56
N GLY A 94 0.96 -20.36 3.70
CA GLY A 94 1.06 -19.72 5.01
C GLY A 94 -0.21 -19.88 5.84
N VAL A 95 -1.38 -19.89 5.22
CA VAL A 95 -2.66 -20.18 5.89
C VAL A 95 -2.70 -21.64 6.35
N ALA A 96 -2.31 -22.59 5.49
CA ALA A 96 -2.28 -24.03 5.84
C ALA A 96 -1.30 -24.34 6.97
N GLU A 97 -0.18 -23.62 7.04
CA GLU A 97 0.82 -23.68 8.11
C GLU A 97 0.39 -22.92 9.38
N ASN A 98 -0.82 -22.35 9.37
CA ASN A 98 -1.37 -21.54 10.47
C ASN A 98 -0.45 -20.39 10.89
N ILE A 99 0.18 -19.69 9.92
CA ILE A 99 1.03 -18.53 10.17
C ILE A 99 0.16 -17.35 10.60
N THR A 100 0.32 -16.92 11.84
CA THR A 100 -0.42 -15.80 12.43
C THR A 100 0.53 -14.85 13.16
N PRO A 101 0.17 -13.58 13.37
CA PRO A 101 1.02 -12.62 14.09
C PRO A 101 1.22 -13.00 15.57
N PHE A 102 0.42 -13.93 16.10
CA PHE A 102 0.44 -14.35 17.50
C PHE A 102 1.31 -15.58 17.75
N ASN A 103 1.43 -16.50 16.77
CA ASN A 103 2.19 -17.75 16.97
C ASN A 103 3.59 -17.71 16.35
N THR A 104 3.80 -16.93 15.28
CA THR A 104 5.11 -16.85 14.62
C THR A 104 5.83 -15.52 14.86
N GLY A 105 5.14 -14.55 15.47
CA GLY A 105 5.62 -13.17 15.62
C GLY A 105 5.47 -12.34 14.35
N ILE A 106 5.51 -11.02 14.53
CA ILE A 106 5.18 -10.04 13.47
C ILE A 106 6.12 -10.14 12.27
N SER A 107 7.43 -10.29 12.52
CA SER A 107 8.44 -10.31 11.45
C SER A 107 8.25 -11.48 10.50
N GLU A 108 8.05 -12.68 11.04
CA GLU A 108 7.85 -13.88 10.22
C GLU A 108 6.49 -13.88 9.55
N TYR A 109 5.45 -13.46 10.26
CA TYR A 109 4.13 -13.27 9.68
C TYR A 109 4.17 -12.30 8.48
N THR A 110 4.81 -11.12 8.63
CA THR A 110 4.96 -10.15 7.54
C THR A 110 5.74 -10.75 6.37
N ARG A 111 6.82 -11.45 6.67
CA ARG A 111 7.63 -12.10 5.64
C ARG A 111 6.81 -13.07 4.81
N VAL A 112 6.04 -13.96 5.47
CA VAL A 112 5.29 -15.03 4.80
C VAL A 112 3.99 -14.52 4.18
N MET A 113 3.18 -13.81 4.96
CA MET A 113 1.81 -13.46 4.56
C MET A 113 1.72 -12.17 3.73
N GLU A 114 2.79 -11.37 3.65
CA GLU A 114 2.82 -10.15 2.87
C GLU A 114 3.91 -10.19 1.80
N THR A 115 5.20 -10.34 2.19
CA THR A 115 6.30 -10.25 1.22
C THR A 115 6.32 -11.44 0.26
N VAL A 116 6.20 -12.67 0.77
CA VAL A 116 6.14 -13.88 -0.07
C VAL A 116 4.85 -13.90 -0.88
N ALA A 117 3.71 -13.59 -0.26
CA ALA A 117 2.42 -13.50 -0.94
C ALA A 117 2.44 -12.50 -2.10
N LEU A 118 3.06 -11.33 -1.91
CA LEU A 118 3.21 -10.35 -2.98
C LEU A 118 4.03 -10.89 -4.15
N ARG A 119 5.17 -11.56 -3.88
CA ARG A 119 5.98 -12.19 -4.93
C ARG A 119 5.19 -13.25 -5.68
N GLN A 120 4.49 -14.14 -4.96
CA GLN A 120 3.60 -15.15 -5.56
C GLN A 120 2.56 -14.52 -6.48
N ALA A 121 1.90 -13.44 -6.04
CA ALA A 121 0.90 -12.75 -6.85
C ALA A 121 1.49 -12.15 -8.13
N LEU A 122 2.68 -11.55 -8.04
CA LEU A 122 3.36 -10.96 -9.18
C LEU A 122 3.78 -12.03 -10.20
N ASP A 123 4.36 -13.14 -9.72
CA ASP A 123 4.83 -14.23 -10.56
C ASP A 123 3.66 -14.97 -11.23
N THR A 124 2.63 -15.32 -10.45
CA THR A 124 1.45 -16.05 -10.95
C THR A 124 0.73 -15.28 -12.05
N ASN A 125 0.61 -13.96 -11.91
CA ASN A 125 -0.03 -13.10 -12.89
C ASN A 125 0.94 -12.56 -13.95
N GLN A 126 2.23 -12.84 -13.82
CA GLN A 126 3.29 -12.35 -14.73
C GLN A 126 3.31 -10.81 -14.83
N PHE A 127 3.13 -10.11 -13.72
CA PHE A 127 3.22 -8.67 -13.69
C PHE A 127 4.68 -8.20 -13.86
N ASP A 128 4.91 -7.34 -14.84
CA ASP A 128 6.23 -6.78 -15.15
C ASP A 128 6.51 -5.44 -14.46
N ALA A 129 5.46 -4.75 -14.03
CA ALA A 129 5.57 -3.56 -13.19
C ALA A 129 4.56 -3.55 -12.05
N ALA A 130 5.00 -3.14 -10.85
CA ALA A 130 4.12 -2.98 -9.69
C ALA A 130 4.23 -1.57 -9.13
N ILE A 131 3.10 -0.85 -9.19
CA ILE A 131 2.95 0.55 -8.79
C ILE A 131 2.60 0.57 -7.31
N GLY A 132 3.40 1.24 -6.49
CA GLY A 132 3.24 1.28 -5.03
C GLY A 132 3.22 2.69 -4.45
N GLY A 133 2.56 2.82 -3.31
CA GLY A 133 2.39 4.09 -2.58
C GLY A 133 3.52 4.41 -1.60
N SER A 134 4.72 3.87 -1.78
CA SER A 134 5.84 4.16 -0.89
C SER A 134 6.41 5.56 -1.12
N ARG A 135 6.77 6.22 -0.03
CA ARG A 135 7.34 7.58 -0.03
C ARG A 135 8.72 7.62 0.61
N ARG A 136 9.59 8.48 0.10
CA ARG A 136 10.94 8.69 0.68
C ARG A 136 10.90 9.25 2.10
N ASP A 137 9.87 10.03 2.41
CA ASP A 137 9.64 10.64 3.73
C ASP A 137 9.27 9.60 4.82
N GLU A 138 8.73 8.45 4.42
CA GLU A 138 8.23 7.42 5.34
C GLU A 138 9.35 6.62 6.01
N GLU A 139 10.40 6.29 5.26
CA GLU A 139 11.47 5.41 5.73
C GLU A 139 12.83 5.74 5.09
N ARG A 140 13.89 5.83 5.91
CA ARG A 140 15.25 6.15 5.44
C ARG A 140 15.80 5.16 4.41
N SER A 141 15.45 3.89 4.50
CA SER A 141 15.86 2.86 3.55
C SER A 141 15.32 3.17 2.13
N ARG A 142 14.17 3.78 2.04
CA ARG A 142 13.50 4.17 0.78
C ARG A 142 14.03 5.47 0.18
N ALA A 143 14.77 6.27 0.94
CA ALA A 143 15.35 7.53 0.44
C ALA A 143 16.29 7.34 -0.76
N LYS A 144 16.89 6.15 -0.91
CA LYS A 144 17.76 5.78 -2.03
C LYS A 144 17.03 5.07 -3.18
N GLU A 145 15.76 4.75 -3.00
CA GLU A 145 14.98 4.05 -4.01
C GLU A 145 14.59 5.02 -5.13
N ARG A 146 14.66 4.55 -6.37
CA ARG A 146 14.28 5.31 -7.55
C ARG A 146 12.77 5.28 -7.73
N ILE A 147 12.23 6.25 -8.45
CA ILE A 147 10.80 6.26 -8.84
C ILE A 147 10.52 5.04 -9.73
N PHE A 148 11.39 4.77 -10.72
CA PHE A 148 11.39 3.52 -11.49
C PHE A 148 12.53 2.63 -10.97
N SER A 149 12.22 1.79 -10.00
CA SER A 149 13.18 0.96 -9.28
C SER A 149 13.23 -0.46 -9.84
N VAL A 150 14.32 -0.80 -10.50
CA VAL A 150 14.52 -2.12 -11.12
C VAL A 150 14.62 -3.19 -10.04
N ARG A 151 14.00 -4.33 -10.29
CA ARG A 151 14.14 -5.57 -9.53
C ARG A 151 14.75 -6.63 -10.41
N GLU A 152 15.80 -7.23 -9.92
CA GLU A 152 16.44 -8.40 -10.52
C GLU A 152 15.61 -9.66 -10.32
N ALA A 153 16.04 -10.76 -10.90
CA ALA A 153 15.39 -12.06 -10.76
C ALA A 153 15.03 -12.38 -9.29
N GLY A 154 13.81 -12.88 -9.07
CA GLY A 154 13.25 -13.11 -7.75
C GLY A 154 12.86 -11.81 -7.00
N HIS A 155 12.58 -10.72 -7.72
CA HIS A 155 12.19 -9.40 -7.18
C HIS A 155 13.22 -8.76 -6.25
N ARG A 156 14.50 -9.11 -6.40
CA ARG A 156 15.59 -8.60 -5.56
C ARG A 156 15.95 -7.17 -5.96
N TRP A 157 16.01 -6.28 -4.98
CA TRP A 157 16.51 -4.92 -5.16
C TRP A 157 18.05 -4.90 -5.03
N ASP A 158 18.73 -4.35 -6.03
CA ASP A 158 20.16 -4.05 -5.98
C ASP A 158 20.36 -2.54 -6.15
N PRO A 159 20.79 -1.82 -5.09
CA PRO A 159 20.98 -0.37 -5.15
C PRO A 159 22.13 0.04 -6.09
N ARG A 160 23.03 -0.87 -6.46
CA ARG A 160 24.16 -0.60 -7.36
C ARG A 160 23.74 -0.64 -8.82
N ASN A 161 22.65 -1.33 -9.13
CA ASN A 161 22.16 -1.55 -10.49
C ASN A 161 20.89 -0.73 -10.78
N GLN A 162 20.76 0.43 -10.15
CA GLN A 162 19.66 1.34 -10.41
C GLN A 162 20.05 2.37 -11.48
N ARG A 163 19.08 2.76 -12.29
CA ARG A 163 19.28 3.74 -13.35
C ARG A 163 19.18 5.16 -12.81
N PRO A 164 20.00 6.11 -13.27
CA PRO A 164 19.87 7.51 -12.88
C PRO A 164 18.57 8.11 -13.42
N GLU A 165 17.94 8.98 -12.63
CA GLU A 165 16.73 9.72 -12.97
C GLU A 165 17.06 11.22 -13.03
N LEU A 166 17.95 11.58 -13.98
CA LEU A 166 18.35 12.97 -14.17
C LEU A 166 17.25 13.75 -14.88
N TRP A 167 16.97 14.96 -14.41
CA TRP A 167 15.95 15.85 -14.98
C TRP A 167 14.58 15.20 -15.13
N ARG A 168 14.21 14.27 -14.23
CA ARG A 168 12.94 13.51 -14.28
C ARG A 168 12.77 12.68 -15.54
N THR A 169 13.87 12.29 -16.16
CA THR A 169 13.85 11.34 -17.27
C THR A 169 13.95 9.93 -16.73
N TYR A 170 12.91 9.13 -16.96
CA TYR A 170 12.81 7.76 -16.48
C TYR A 170 13.28 6.77 -17.54
N ASN A 171 13.86 5.65 -17.10
CA ASN A 171 14.24 4.56 -17.98
C ASN A 171 13.49 3.28 -17.58
N PRO A 172 12.33 3.00 -18.18
CA PRO A 172 11.48 1.86 -17.85
C PRO A 172 11.95 0.53 -18.45
N LYS A 173 13.04 0.49 -19.24
CA LYS A 173 13.50 -0.76 -19.87
C LYS A 173 13.81 -1.83 -18.84
N ILE A 174 13.30 -3.04 -19.07
CA ILE A 174 13.59 -4.25 -18.29
C ILE A 174 13.94 -5.39 -19.24
N THR A 175 14.69 -6.36 -18.73
CA THR A 175 14.90 -7.66 -19.39
C THR A 175 13.80 -8.65 -18.98
N ASN A 176 13.75 -9.82 -19.62
CA ASN A 176 12.74 -10.85 -19.32
C ASN A 176 12.79 -11.39 -17.87
N GLU A 177 13.93 -11.24 -17.19
CA GLU A 177 14.11 -11.70 -15.81
C GLU A 177 13.93 -10.58 -14.77
N GLN A 178 13.79 -9.34 -15.24
CA GLN A 178 13.62 -8.16 -14.39
C GLN A 178 12.16 -7.76 -14.29
N SER A 179 11.82 -7.08 -13.22
CA SER A 179 10.56 -6.36 -13.05
C SER A 179 10.81 -4.94 -12.55
N MET A 180 9.77 -4.09 -12.59
CA MET A 180 9.87 -2.72 -12.13
C MET A 180 8.98 -2.50 -10.90
N ARG A 181 9.49 -1.76 -9.91
CA ARG A 181 8.66 -1.11 -8.90
C ARG A 181 8.57 0.36 -9.24
N VAL A 182 7.34 0.89 -9.27
CA VAL A 182 7.10 2.29 -9.61
C VAL A 182 6.46 3.00 -8.43
N PHE A 183 7.00 4.16 -8.07
CA PHE A 183 6.58 4.91 -6.89
C PHE A 183 6.16 6.35 -7.26
N PRO A 184 4.95 6.55 -7.80
CA PRO A 184 4.50 7.85 -8.32
C PRO A 184 4.43 8.96 -7.27
N ILE A 185 4.23 8.59 -6.01
CA ILE A 185 4.14 9.53 -4.88
C ILE A 185 5.41 9.54 -4.00
N SER A 186 6.55 9.12 -4.57
CA SER A 186 7.82 8.99 -3.84
C SER A 186 8.26 10.29 -3.15
N ASP A 187 8.05 11.43 -3.78
CA ASP A 187 8.48 12.75 -3.31
C ASP A 187 7.42 13.49 -2.47
N TRP A 188 6.27 12.87 -2.22
CA TRP A 188 5.23 13.42 -1.37
C TRP A 188 5.57 13.26 0.12
N THR A 189 5.30 14.29 0.92
CA THR A 189 5.34 14.20 2.38
C THR A 189 4.03 13.65 2.95
N GLU A 190 4.04 13.28 4.24
CA GLU A 190 2.80 12.88 4.92
C GLU A 190 1.76 14.01 4.94
N LEU A 191 2.24 15.26 5.04
CA LEU A 191 1.36 16.44 5.01
C LEU A 191 0.73 16.61 3.62
N ASP A 192 1.49 16.42 2.54
CA ASP A 192 0.94 16.51 1.17
C ASP A 192 -0.16 15.48 0.93
N ILE A 193 0.03 14.24 1.44
CA ILE A 193 -0.99 13.19 1.36
C ILE A 193 -2.29 13.62 2.06
N TRP A 194 -2.22 14.15 3.27
CA TRP A 194 -3.41 14.57 3.99
C TRP A 194 -4.05 15.81 3.37
N SER A 195 -3.25 16.79 2.90
CA SER A 195 -3.76 17.97 2.20
C SER A 195 -4.48 17.60 0.91
N TYR A 196 -3.94 16.63 0.17
CA TYR A 196 -4.58 16.12 -1.05
C TYR A 196 -5.89 15.38 -0.75
N ILE A 197 -5.92 14.58 0.32
CA ILE A 197 -7.13 13.88 0.78
C ILE A 197 -8.23 14.89 1.09
N GLU A 198 -7.90 15.97 1.81
CA GLU A 198 -8.84 17.02 2.18
C GLU A 198 -9.31 17.84 0.97
N GLU A 199 -8.38 18.27 0.09
CA GLU A 199 -8.69 19.10 -1.08
C GLU A 199 -9.57 18.37 -2.11
N HIS A 200 -9.42 17.04 -2.22
CA HIS A 200 -10.11 16.23 -3.24
C HIS A 200 -11.15 15.26 -2.69
N ASP A 201 -11.50 15.34 -1.41
CA ASP A 201 -12.44 14.43 -0.75
C ASP A 201 -12.11 12.94 -1.01
N VAL A 202 -10.82 12.60 -0.99
CA VAL A 202 -10.41 11.22 -1.27
C VAL A 202 -10.91 10.27 -0.19
N PRO A 203 -11.69 9.24 -0.52
CA PRO A 203 -12.15 8.28 0.47
C PRO A 203 -10.98 7.55 1.13
N VAL A 204 -10.93 7.60 2.46
CA VAL A 204 -9.94 6.89 3.26
C VAL A 204 -10.61 5.99 4.29
N ASN A 205 -9.88 4.99 4.77
CA ASN A 205 -10.41 4.04 5.73
C ASN A 205 -10.87 4.73 7.03
N PRO A 206 -12.06 4.39 7.55
CA PRO A 206 -12.61 4.99 8.78
C PRO A 206 -11.72 4.81 10.03
N LEU A 207 -10.77 3.88 10.01
CA LEU A 207 -9.80 3.68 11.09
C LEU A 207 -8.88 4.90 11.32
N TYR A 208 -8.72 5.77 10.35
CA TYR A 208 -7.99 7.03 10.52
C TYR A 208 -8.73 8.07 11.36
N PHE A 209 -10.03 7.90 11.58
CA PHE A 209 -10.85 8.84 12.33
C PHE A 209 -11.14 8.32 13.73
N ALA A 210 -11.20 9.25 14.70
CA ALA A 210 -11.46 8.93 16.09
C ALA A 210 -12.89 8.36 16.29
N LYS A 211 -12.95 7.13 16.83
CA LYS A 211 -14.18 6.40 17.13
C LYS A 211 -13.98 5.56 18.39
N ASP A 212 -15.06 5.29 19.12
CA ASP A 212 -15.01 4.38 20.25
C ASP A 212 -14.85 2.94 19.75
N ARG A 213 -13.77 2.28 20.22
CA ARG A 213 -13.37 0.93 19.80
C ARG A 213 -12.95 0.09 21.00
N PRO A 214 -13.21 -1.21 20.98
CA PRO A 214 -12.73 -2.11 22.02
C PRO A 214 -11.21 -2.29 21.92
N ILE A 215 -10.50 -2.04 23.02
CA ILE A 215 -9.05 -2.21 23.13
C ILE A 215 -8.67 -3.00 24.37
N VAL A 216 -7.49 -3.59 24.31
CA VAL A 216 -6.78 -4.12 25.48
C VAL A 216 -5.42 -3.46 25.60
N PHE A 217 -4.88 -3.43 26.82
CA PHE A 217 -3.53 -2.94 27.08
C PHE A 217 -2.56 -4.10 27.32
N ARG A 218 -1.45 -4.12 26.58
CA ARG A 218 -0.31 -5.03 26.83
C ARG A 218 0.94 -4.19 27.05
N GLY A 219 1.27 -4.00 28.32
CA GLY A 219 2.31 -3.05 28.71
C GLY A 219 1.91 -1.60 28.35
N LYS A 220 2.69 -0.95 27.48
CA LYS A 220 2.41 0.41 26.99
C LYS A 220 1.65 0.42 25.64
N GLN A 221 1.34 -0.74 25.10
CA GLN A 221 0.68 -0.85 23.81
C GLN A 221 -0.83 -0.93 23.98
N MET A 222 -1.57 -0.14 23.20
CA MET A 222 -3.00 -0.28 23.00
C MET A 222 -3.22 -1.16 21.77
N ILE A 223 -4.04 -2.19 21.90
CA ILE A 223 -4.33 -3.13 20.82
C ILE A 223 -5.84 -3.19 20.63
N MET A 224 -6.32 -2.93 19.42
CA MET A 224 -7.73 -3.03 19.11
C MET A 224 -8.15 -4.50 19.00
N VAL A 225 -9.23 -4.83 19.66
CA VAL A 225 -9.88 -6.15 19.56
C VAL A 225 -10.95 -6.08 18.48
N ASP A 226 -10.63 -6.53 17.27
CA ASP A 226 -11.52 -6.40 16.12
C ASP A 226 -12.61 -7.49 16.11
N ASP A 227 -12.21 -8.71 16.46
CA ASP A 227 -13.11 -9.85 16.46
C ASP A 227 -12.65 -10.98 17.43
N ASN A 228 -13.42 -12.08 17.45
CA ASN A 228 -13.21 -13.23 18.33
C ASN A 228 -11.96 -14.06 18.01
N ARG A 229 -11.27 -13.81 16.90
CA ARG A 229 -9.99 -14.45 16.57
C ARG A 229 -8.84 -13.87 17.41
N PHE A 230 -9.03 -12.67 17.96
CA PHE A 230 -8.00 -12.03 18.79
C PHE A 230 -7.83 -12.82 20.10
N PRO A 231 -6.63 -13.35 20.41
CA PRO A 231 -6.40 -14.13 21.60
C PRO A 231 -6.29 -13.22 22.84
N LEU A 232 -7.35 -13.20 23.64
CA LEU A 232 -7.32 -12.56 24.95
C LEU A 232 -6.50 -13.43 25.91
N VAL A 233 -5.56 -12.82 26.65
CA VAL A 233 -4.69 -13.51 27.61
C VAL A 233 -4.93 -12.96 29.02
N ASN A 234 -4.58 -13.75 30.05
CA ASN A 234 -4.62 -13.30 31.44
C ASN A 234 -5.93 -12.64 31.89
N ASN A 235 -7.08 -13.15 31.42
CA ASN A 235 -8.40 -12.59 31.73
C ASN A 235 -8.58 -11.12 31.27
N GLU A 236 -7.86 -10.70 30.22
CA GLU A 236 -8.06 -9.37 29.59
C GLU A 236 -9.53 -9.15 29.28
N LYS A 237 -10.02 -7.95 29.62
CA LYS A 237 -11.36 -7.50 29.22
C LYS A 237 -11.22 -6.29 28.32
N PRO A 238 -11.74 -6.33 27.10
CA PRO A 238 -11.74 -5.16 26.23
C PRO A 238 -12.49 -4.01 26.86
N GLU A 239 -11.90 -2.81 26.82
CA GLU A 239 -12.56 -1.57 27.22
C GLU A 239 -12.77 -0.65 26.03
N MET A 240 -13.89 0.08 26.03
CA MET A 240 -14.19 1.03 24.96
C MET A 240 -13.37 2.30 25.15
N ARG A 241 -12.59 2.66 24.13
CA ARG A 241 -11.78 3.89 24.10
C ARG A 241 -11.92 4.60 22.77
N ARG A 242 -11.93 5.93 22.83
CA ARG A 242 -11.93 6.77 21.64
C ARG A 242 -10.53 6.86 21.06
N ILE A 243 -10.28 6.11 19.99
CA ILE A 243 -8.98 5.96 19.34
C ILE A 243 -9.07 6.18 17.84
N ARG A 244 -7.93 6.49 17.22
CA ARG A 244 -7.69 6.48 15.76
C ARG A 244 -6.36 5.85 15.46
N PHE A 245 -6.20 5.35 14.25
CA PHE A 245 -4.91 4.85 13.76
C PHE A 245 -4.17 5.97 13.01
N ARG A 246 -2.88 6.10 13.24
CA ARG A 246 -2.03 7.01 12.46
C ARG A 246 -1.63 6.38 11.13
N THR A 247 -1.33 5.08 11.16
CA THR A 247 -0.95 4.30 9.99
C THR A 247 -1.72 2.99 10.00
N LEU A 248 -2.10 2.51 8.82
CA LEU A 248 -2.70 1.20 8.62
C LEU A 248 -1.64 0.33 7.94
N GLY A 249 -0.69 -0.15 8.75
CA GLY A 249 0.27 -1.15 8.35
C GLY A 249 -0.23 -2.54 8.67
N LEU A 250 0.69 -3.39 9.10
CA LEU A 250 0.36 -4.72 9.62
C LEU A 250 -0.54 -4.61 10.83
N SER A 251 -1.70 -5.02 10.65
CA SER A 251 -2.99 -4.74 11.22
C SER A 251 -3.21 -4.92 12.73
N LEU A 252 -2.28 -5.28 13.55
CA LEU A 252 -2.67 -5.69 14.92
C LEU A 252 -1.94 -5.00 16.08
N ILE A 253 -0.96 -4.15 15.90
CA ILE A 253 -0.07 -3.85 17.04
C ILE A 253 0.27 -2.39 17.28
N HIS A 254 -0.17 -1.36 16.59
CA HIS A 254 0.17 0.01 17.01
C HIS A 254 -0.96 1.01 16.76
N ILE A 255 -1.52 1.47 17.85
CA ILE A 255 -2.29 2.70 17.92
C ILE A 255 -1.37 3.81 18.41
#